data_1b8f4aff32ac8c2166b0e2577949178d
#
_entry.id   1b8f4aff32ac8c2166b0e2577949178d
#
_cell.length_a   1.000
_cell.length_b   1.000
_cell.length_c   1.000
_cell.angle_alpha   90.00
_cell.angle_beta   90.00
_cell.angle_gamma   90.00
#
_symmetry.space_group_name_H-M   'P 1'
#
loop_
_entity.id
_entity.type
_entity.pdbx_description
1 polymer ?
#
loop_
_entity_poly.entity_id
_entity_poly.type
_entity_poly.pdbx_seq_one_letter_code
_entity_poly.pdbx_strand_id
1 'polypeptide(L)' 'MGVDRPVIGVSCYVEDVDRAPWVAQRSAVLPHGYVDHLERAGALVVVLPPRPDADDDLAAAVLARL' A
#
# COMPACT_ATOMS: atom_id res chain seq x y z
N MET A 1 10.77 -23.03 -4.09
CA MET A 1 9.67 -23.20 -3.28
C MET A 1 8.66 -22.07 -3.42
N GLY A 2 7.48 -22.39 -3.76
CA GLY A 2 6.43 -21.41 -3.87
C GLY A 2 5.82 -21.09 -2.52
N VAL A 3 5.32 -19.90 -2.40
CA VAL A 3 4.53 -19.50 -1.26
C VAL A 3 3.14 -19.19 -1.77
N ASP A 4 2.19 -20.04 -1.41
CA ASP A 4 0.80 -19.87 -1.86
C ASP A 4 0.06 -18.90 -0.95
N ARG A 5 0.56 -17.67 -0.91
CA ARG A 5 -0.06 -16.63 -0.14
C ARG A 5 -0.67 -15.61 -1.10
N PRO A 6 -1.92 -15.20 -0.84
CA PRO A 6 -2.50 -14.16 -1.67
C PRO A 6 -1.75 -12.84 -1.49
N VAL A 7 -1.61 -12.11 -2.59
CA VAL A 7 -1.06 -10.77 -2.55
C VAL A 7 -2.23 -9.80 -2.56
N ILE A 8 -2.29 -8.96 -1.52
CA ILE A 8 -3.40 -8.03 -1.34
C ILE A 8 -2.85 -6.61 -1.44
N GLY A 9 -3.42 -5.84 -2.36
CA GLY A 9 -3.13 -4.42 -2.47
C GLY A 9 -4.01 -3.64 -1.50
N VAL A 10 -3.39 -2.77 -0.71
CA VAL A 10 -4.10 -1.93 0.26
C VAL A 10 -3.84 -0.47 -0.07
N SER A 11 -4.91 0.29 -0.27
CA SER A 11 -4.78 1.74 -0.45
C SER A 11 -4.34 2.39 0.86
N CYS A 12 -3.72 3.55 0.75
CA CYS A 12 -3.24 4.26 1.92
C CYS A 12 -3.61 5.74 1.84
N TYR A 13 -3.25 6.46 2.90
CA TYR A 13 -3.52 7.89 3.00
C TYR A 13 -2.30 8.68 2.52
N VAL A 14 -2.54 9.92 2.11
CA VAL A 14 -1.47 10.87 1.85
C VAL A 14 -1.58 11.96 2.89
N GLU A 15 -0.53 12.13 3.67
CA GLU A 15 -0.50 13.08 4.78
C GLU A 15 0.86 13.74 4.86
N ASP A 16 0.89 14.93 5.45
CA ASP A 16 2.14 15.58 5.79
C ASP A 16 2.62 15.02 7.13
N VAL A 17 3.82 14.48 7.14
CA VAL A 17 4.38 13.81 8.32
C VAL A 17 5.66 14.51 8.74
N ASP A 18 5.78 14.76 10.04
CA ASP A 18 6.98 15.31 10.64
C ASP A 18 7.84 14.16 11.14
N ARG A 19 9.04 14.03 10.56
CA ARG A 19 10.01 13.03 10.98
C ARG A 19 11.40 13.59 10.73
N ALA A 20 12.13 13.84 11.80
CA ALA A 20 13.44 14.44 11.69
C ALA A 20 14.36 13.68 10.73
N PRO A 21 15.08 14.35 9.81
CA PRO A 21 15.13 15.81 9.63
C PRO A 21 13.99 16.40 8.77
N TRP A 22 13.00 15.59 8.41
CA TRP A 22 11.92 15.98 7.51
C TRP A 22 10.80 16.66 8.30
N VAL A 23 10.32 17.79 7.80
CA VAL A 23 9.22 18.52 8.40
C VAL A 23 8.14 18.69 7.33
N ALA A 24 6.89 18.38 7.71
CA ALA A 24 5.73 18.47 6.81
C ALA A 24 5.98 17.74 5.48
N GLN A 25 6.63 16.59 5.56
CA GLN A 25 6.92 15.78 4.38
C GLN A 25 5.66 15.07 3.92
N ARG A 26 5.27 15.32 2.67
CA ARG A 26 4.11 14.64 2.10
C ARG A 26 4.42 13.16 1.91
N SER A 27 3.63 12.31 2.54
CA SER A 27 3.96 10.89 2.66
C SER A 27 2.76 10.01 2.41
N ALA A 28 3.02 8.82 1.86
CA ALA A 28 2.01 7.77 1.79
C ALA A 28 2.03 7.04 3.14
N VAL A 29 0.90 7.00 3.82
CA VAL A 29 0.82 6.53 5.20
C VAL A 29 -0.30 5.50 5.33
N LEU A 30 0.02 4.38 5.96
CA LEU A 30 -0.95 3.36 6.33
C LEU A 30 -0.64 2.91 7.75
N PRO A 31 -1.63 2.95 8.65
CA PRO A 31 -1.40 2.39 10.00
C PRO A 31 -0.96 0.95 9.90
N HIS A 32 0.15 0.63 10.55
CA HIS A 32 0.78 -0.69 10.41
C HIS A 32 -0.09 -1.83 10.94
N GLY A 33 -1.06 -1.51 11.79
CA GLY A 33 -2.02 -2.51 12.26
C GLY A 33 -2.78 -3.21 11.15
N TYR A 34 -3.07 -2.51 10.05
CA TYR A 34 -3.72 -3.13 8.90
C TYR A 34 -2.83 -4.18 8.25
N VAL A 35 -1.54 -3.86 8.12
CA VAL A 35 -0.56 -4.80 7.55
C VAL A 35 -0.44 -6.03 8.44
N ASP A 36 -0.28 -5.84 9.74
CA ASP A 36 -0.18 -6.94 10.70
C ASP A 36 -1.40 -7.85 10.65
N HIS A 37 -2.59 -7.25 10.59
CA HIS A 37 -3.83 -8.01 10.57
C HIS A 37 -3.92 -8.92 9.35
N LEU A 38 -3.61 -8.37 8.19
CA LEU A 38 -3.67 -9.13 6.94
C LEU A 38 -2.58 -10.20 6.88
N GLU A 39 -1.40 -9.89 7.37
CA GLU A 39 -0.30 -10.87 7.38
C GLU A 39 -0.58 -12.02 8.33
N ARG A 40 -1.22 -11.76 9.47
CA ARG A 40 -1.66 -12.84 10.37
C ARG A 40 -2.69 -13.74 9.72
N ALA A 41 -3.47 -13.21 8.79
CA ALA A 41 -4.43 -14.00 8.03
C ALA A 41 -3.79 -14.77 6.87
N GLY A 42 -2.48 -14.61 6.66
CA GLY A 42 -1.75 -15.34 5.64
C GLY A 42 -1.51 -14.60 4.33
N ALA A 43 -1.81 -13.31 4.28
CA ALA A 43 -1.62 -12.51 3.07
C ALA A 43 -0.23 -11.88 3.00
N LEU A 44 0.21 -11.58 1.79
CA LEU A 44 1.31 -10.67 1.53
C LEU A 44 0.70 -9.32 1.17
N VAL A 45 1.17 -8.25 1.80
CA VAL A 45 0.56 -6.94 1.66
C VAL A 45 1.44 -6.04 0.79
N VAL A 46 0.81 -5.41 -0.19
CA VAL A 46 1.44 -4.37 -1.02
C VAL A 46 0.66 -3.09 -0.81
N VAL A 47 1.36 -2.02 -0.45
CA VAL A 47 0.73 -0.73 -0.23
C VAL A 47 0.66 0.02 -1.55
N LEU A 48 -0.52 0.52 -1.88
CA LEU A 48 -0.78 1.22 -3.13
C LEU A 48 -1.06 2.70 -2.84
N PRO A 49 -0.07 3.58 -3.07
CA PRO A 49 -0.29 5.01 -2.86
C PRO A 49 -1.34 5.57 -3.81
N PRO A 50 -2.15 6.54 -3.35
CA PRO A 50 -3.10 7.20 -4.24
C PRO A 50 -2.38 7.94 -5.36
N ARG A 51 -2.97 7.90 -6.54
CA ARG A 51 -2.45 8.59 -7.72
C ARG A 51 -3.55 9.48 -8.27
N PRO A 52 -3.38 10.80 -8.26
CA PRO A 52 -4.43 11.70 -8.75
C PRO A 52 -4.71 11.55 -10.23
N ASP A 53 -3.74 11.05 -11.00
CA ASP A 53 -3.87 10.83 -12.43
C ASP A 53 -4.16 9.37 -12.79
N ALA A 54 -4.57 8.57 -11.81
CA ALA A 54 -4.88 7.16 -12.06
C ALA A 54 -6.11 7.03 -12.95
N ASP A 55 -6.07 6.07 -13.85
CA ASP A 55 -7.18 5.74 -14.73
C ASP A 55 -7.43 4.23 -14.70
N ASP A 56 -8.41 3.78 -15.48
CA ASP A 56 -8.78 2.37 -15.52
C ASP A 56 -7.64 1.50 -16.03
N ASP A 57 -6.84 1.99 -16.98
CA ASP A 57 -5.72 1.25 -17.52
C ASP A 57 -4.64 1.01 -16.45
N LEU A 58 -4.38 2.03 -15.62
CA LEU A 58 -3.44 1.88 -14.53
C LEU A 58 -3.94 0.88 -13.49
N ALA A 59 -5.22 0.99 -13.14
CA ALA A 59 -5.83 0.05 -12.19
C ALA A 59 -5.76 -1.37 -12.71
N ALA A 60 -6.07 -1.59 -13.98
CA ALA A 60 -6.00 -2.91 -14.59
C ALA A 60 -4.57 -3.46 -14.59
N ALA A 61 -3.58 -2.62 -14.87
CA ALA A 61 -2.18 -3.02 -14.87
C ALA A 61 -1.71 -3.46 -13.48
N VAL A 62 -2.15 -2.75 -12.43
CA VAL A 62 -1.82 -3.11 -11.06
C VAL A 62 -2.48 -4.43 -10.67
N LEU A 63 -3.77 -4.56 -10.95
CA LEU A 63 -4.51 -5.77 -10.58
C LEU A 63 -3.96 -7.01 -11.29
N ALA A 64 -3.47 -6.86 -12.51
CA ALA A 64 -2.91 -7.98 -13.25
C ALA A 64 -1.61 -8.51 -12.62
N ARG A 65 -0.98 -7.74 -11.76
CA ARG A 65 0.28 -8.11 -11.12
C ARG A 65 0.13 -8.54 -9.66
N LEU A 66 -1.04 -8.45 -9.12
CA LEU A 66 -1.32 -8.86 -7.73
C LEU A 66 -1.66 -10.35 -7.60
#